data_5fb7a9d8d7bb145e0f2c8d40fe6d99e8
#
_entry.id   5fb7a9d8d7bb145e0f2c8d40fe6d99e8
#
_cell.length_a   1.000
_cell.length_b   1.000
_cell.length_c   1.000
_cell.angle_alpha   90.00
_cell.angle_beta   90.00
_cell.angle_gamma   90.00
#
_symmetry.space_group_name_H-M   'P 1'
#
loop_
_entity.id
_entity.type
_entity.pdbx_description
1 polymer ?
#
loop_
_entity_poly.entity_id
_entity_poly.type
_entity_poly.pdbx_seq_one_letter_code
_entity_poly.pdbx_strand_id
1 'polypeptide(L)'
;MGYAGARVGSMQAHCLQDNAGVVLGRLFERSGNSPSTSLPLELDESRTRSITESQGRRLVDGYWGRYVAVLNDRATQTTSIVRDPSGGLNCLNLRFGGVRLYFSAMADIQHLGLGPFDVNWTYLSSWICMMRGQTHATALTGVSQVLPGECVQVRADGASSRFYWDLLQIAGSNVIEDPEEATRAMRDRIMDCVRAWASCYSGITLSVSGGLDSSIVYAALKDTPAKDKLTCFHFYPLGTDMDERRFARRVTESGGSQLIERPRSPQVSLRSLLEIEASHEPILYLGALEHSRLNAALAAKHKATACFNGEGGDQLFYQSPARLAAGDYLHHRGLGLQFFQVALDSAHADRISVWRVLGDAFTHQVQGRRWSFRGAMEAGRPLIRREVFANAYGNAVYTHPLLNDDRNTPDGKLWHALALSAPVNCRDPLGHPDDPENVAPLFSQPVLELCLRLPVHVLTVGGWDRAIARRAFYAELPREVAHRKYKGTIEAHIRGIIDSNLTFVREMLLGGALIQADVVDPKELSKVLSGKVIRTQSNATEILDLLGTEAWLRRWSNQGWRAAA
;
A
#
# COMPACT_ATOMS: atom_id res chain seq x y z
N MET A 1 -11.24 -2.53 30.71
CA MET A 1 -10.40 -2.49 29.49
C MET A 1 -8.95 -2.55 29.93
N GLY A 2 -8.16 -3.49 29.45
CA GLY A 2 -6.72 -3.58 29.73
C GLY A 2 -5.95 -3.23 28.44
N TYR A 3 -4.92 -2.41 28.58
CA TYR A 3 -3.96 -2.11 27.53
C TYR A 3 -2.60 -2.68 27.93
N ALA A 4 -2.03 -3.49 27.07
CA ALA A 4 -0.66 -3.98 27.21
C ALA A 4 0.09 -3.73 25.91
N GLY A 5 1.12 -2.90 25.94
CA GLY A 5 2.04 -2.68 24.84
C GLY A 5 3.23 -3.63 24.96
N ALA A 6 3.30 -4.66 24.12
CA ALA A 6 4.41 -5.61 24.13
C ALA A 6 5.70 -5.05 23.49
N ARG A 7 5.63 -3.94 22.76
CA ARG A 7 6.79 -3.32 22.08
C ARG A 7 6.72 -1.81 22.18
N VAL A 8 7.55 -1.24 23.02
CA VAL A 8 7.58 0.20 23.32
C VAL A 8 8.58 0.98 22.42
N GLY A 9 9.29 0.31 21.49
CA GLY A 9 10.47 0.91 20.81
C GLY A 9 10.22 2.20 20.02
N SER A 10 9.20 2.29 19.17
CA SER A 10 8.93 3.49 18.34
C SER A 10 7.47 3.96 18.36
N MET A 11 6.56 3.19 18.94
CA MET A 11 5.14 3.53 18.97
C MET A 11 4.86 4.56 20.06
N GLN A 12 4.32 5.71 19.66
CA GLN A 12 3.83 6.73 20.58
C GLN A 12 2.43 6.38 21.08
N ALA A 13 2.11 6.79 22.28
CA ALA A 13 0.77 6.68 22.86
C ALA A 13 0.31 8.06 23.32
N HIS A 14 -0.70 8.61 22.66
CA HIS A 14 -1.33 9.86 23.02
C HIS A 14 -2.50 9.56 23.97
N CYS A 15 -2.33 9.84 25.26
CA CYS A 15 -3.34 9.58 26.26
C CYS A 15 -4.40 10.68 26.27
N LEU A 16 -5.66 10.28 26.34
CA LEU A 16 -6.80 11.17 26.58
C LEU A 16 -7.01 11.29 28.09
N GLN A 17 -7.45 12.49 28.52
CA GLN A 17 -7.72 12.75 29.95
C GLN A 17 -8.86 11.87 30.48
N ASP A 18 -8.95 11.74 31.79
CA ASP A 18 -9.98 10.98 32.51
C ASP A 18 -10.11 9.50 32.08
N ASN A 19 -9.05 8.90 31.58
CA ASN A 19 -9.05 7.56 31.01
C ASN A 19 -10.09 7.38 29.88
N ALA A 20 -10.37 8.45 29.12
CA ALA A 20 -11.29 8.42 28.00
C ALA A 20 -10.75 7.63 26.81
N GLY A 21 -9.46 7.28 26.82
CA GLY A 21 -8.88 6.42 25.79
C GLY A 21 -7.42 6.74 25.48
N VAL A 22 -6.94 6.14 24.40
CA VAL A 22 -5.57 6.28 23.90
C VAL A 22 -5.54 6.23 22.37
N VAL A 23 -4.68 7.05 21.76
CA VAL A 23 -4.34 6.96 20.35
C VAL A 23 -2.91 6.41 20.23
N LEU A 24 -2.80 5.22 19.66
CA LEU A 24 -1.54 4.51 19.48
C LEU A 24 -0.97 4.80 18.09
N GLY A 25 0.26 5.26 18.01
CA GLY A 25 0.93 5.62 16.76
C GLY A 25 1.30 7.09 16.68
N ARG A 26 1.46 7.63 15.47
CA ARG A 26 1.82 9.03 15.24
C ARG A 26 0.62 9.82 14.77
N LEU A 27 0.42 10.98 15.36
CA LEU A 27 -0.72 11.84 15.12
C LEU A 27 -0.24 13.27 14.81
N PHE A 28 -0.71 13.82 13.69
CA PHE A 28 -0.44 15.18 13.25
C PHE A 28 -1.74 15.99 13.21
N GLU A 29 -1.70 17.24 13.61
CA GLU A 29 -2.84 18.14 13.50
C GLU A 29 -2.93 18.69 12.08
N ARG A 30 -4.15 18.71 11.53
CA ARG A 30 -4.43 19.40 10.26
C ARG A 30 -4.49 20.89 10.53
N SER A 31 -3.54 21.62 9.99
CA SER A 31 -3.53 23.08 10.05
C SER A 31 -3.88 23.62 8.67
N GLY A 32 -4.90 24.47 8.55
CA GLY A 32 -5.36 24.98 7.25
C GLY A 32 -4.24 25.58 6.40
N ASN A 33 -3.59 26.64 6.89
CA ASN A 33 -2.51 27.35 6.20
C ASN A 33 -1.14 27.23 6.89
N SER A 34 -1.05 26.51 7.98
CA SER A 34 0.21 26.28 8.71
C SER A 34 0.74 24.87 8.46
N PRO A 35 2.04 24.62 8.60
CA PRO A 35 2.59 23.27 8.51
C PRO A 35 1.97 22.34 9.56
N SER A 36 1.73 21.08 9.18
CA SER A 36 1.24 20.07 10.11
C SER A 36 2.26 19.81 11.22
N THR A 37 1.77 19.74 12.46
CA THR A 37 2.60 19.54 13.65
C THR A 37 2.25 18.22 14.34
N SER A 38 3.27 17.54 14.90
CA SER A 38 3.05 16.36 15.73
C SER A 38 2.37 16.75 17.04
N LEU A 39 1.41 15.94 17.48
CA LEU A 39 0.69 16.19 18.73
C LEU A 39 1.51 15.74 19.95
N PRO A 40 1.30 16.38 21.12
CA PRO A 40 1.87 15.93 22.39
C PRO A 40 1.33 14.56 22.77
N LEU A 41 2.07 13.84 23.63
CA LEU A 41 1.66 12.52 24.12
C LEU A 41 0.44 12.60 25.07
N GLU A 42 0.27 13.72 25.77
CA GLU A 42 -0.90 13.99 26.60
C GLU A 42 -1.77 15.03 25.89
N LEU A 43 -3.01 14.65 25.58
CA LEU A 43 -3.98 15.55 24.96
C LEU A 43 -4.72 16.33 26.04
N ASP A 44 -4.86 17.63 25.82
CA ASP A 44 -5.61 18.51 26.72
C ASP A 44 -7.10 18.17 26.79
N GLU A 45 -7.81 18.80 27.75
CA GLU A 45 -9.24 18.57 27.96
C GLU A 45 -10.09 18.91 26.73
N SER A 46 -9.77 19.98 26.02
CA SER A 46 -10.50 20.42 24.83
C SER A 46 -10.39 19.40 23.70
N ARG A 47 -9.17 18.91 23.41
CA ARG A 47 -8.94 17.86 22.41
C ARG A 47 -9.59 16.56 22.83
N THR A 48 -9.42 16.15 24.09
CA THR A 48 -10.04 14.95 24.65
C THR A 48 -11.55 14.98 24.47
N ARG A 49 -12.21 16.08 24.88
CA ARG A 49 -13.65 16.28 24.75
C ARG A 49 -14.10 16.20 23.30
N SER A 50 -13.45 16.94 22.39
CA SER A 50 -13.79 16.96 20.96
C SER A 50 -13.67 15.58 20.30
N ILE A 51 -12.65 14.79 20.67
CA ILE A 51 -12.45 13.42 20.16
C ILE A 51 -13.53 12.47 20.70
N THR A 52 -13.83 12.53 21.99
CA THR A 52 -14.79 11.61 22.63
C THR A 52 -16.24 11.91 22.23
N GLU A 53 -16.66 13.18 22.25
CA GLU A 53 -18.01 13.60 21.83
C GLU A 53 -18.30 13.24 20.38
N SER A 54 -17.30 13.32 19.50
CA SER A 54 -17.42 12.87 18.10
C SER A 54 -17.29 11.36 17.92
N GLN A 55 -17.14 10.59 19.00
CA GLN A 55 -16.89 9.14 18.96
C GLN A 55 -15.67 8.78 18.09
N GLY A 56 -14.67 9.66 18.06
CA GLY A 56 -13.44 9.49 17.28
C GLY A 56 -13.51 10.05 15.85
N ARG A 57 -14.65 10.55 15.36
CA ARG A 57 -14.72 11.15 14.02
C ARG A 57 -13.75 12.32 13.87
N ARG A 58 -13.57 13.11 14.95
CA ARG A 58 -12.63 14.24 14.97
C ARG A 58 -11.19 13.80 14.67
N LEU A 59 -10.79 12.57 15.01
CA LEU A 59 -9.46 12.04 14.68
C LEU A 59 -9.26 11.96 13.16
N VAL A 60 -10.28 11.58 12.42
CA VAL A 60 -10.22 11.46 10.96
C VAL A 60 -10.34 12.83 10.27
N ASP A 61 -11.22 13.70 10.77
CA ASP A 61 -11.50 14.99 10.13
C ASP A 61 -10.46 16.07 10.47
N GLY A 62 -9.94 16.07 11.71
CA GLY A 62 -9.07 17.14 12.22
C GLY A 62 -7.60 16.77 12.35
N TYR A 63 -7.31 15.50 12.26
CA TYR A 63 -5.95 14.99 12.38
C TYR A 63 -5.64 14.03 11.25
N TRP A 64 -4.38 13.64 11.13
CA TRP A 64 -3.92 12.61 10.21
C TRP A 64 -2.66 11.95 10.79
N GLY A 65 -2.25 10.84 10.22
CA GLY A 65 -1.05 10.14 10.65
C GLY A 65 -1.16 8.65 10.42
N ARG A 66 -0.52 7.88 11.28
CA ARG A 66 -0.54 6.42 11.28
C ARG A 66 -0.89 5.97 12.69
N TYR A 67 -2.16 5.67 12.93
CA TYR A 67 -2.64 5.40 14.28
C TYR A 67 -3.81 4.40 14.34
N VAL A 68 -3.99 3.84 15.53
CA VAL A 68 -5.22 3.18 15.97
C VAL A 68 -5.64 3.82 17.30
N ALA A 69 -6.87 4.29 17.38
CA ALA A 69 -7.43 4.86 18.61
C ALA A 69 -8.39 3.89 19.28
N VAL A 70 -8.30 3.82 20.61
CA VAL A 70 -9.24 3.12 21.48
C VAL A 70 -9.86 4.14 22.41
N LEU A 71 -11.14 4.42 22.23
CA LEU A 71 -11.89 5.42 22.97
C LEU A 71 -12.94 4.77 23.84
N ASN A 72 -13.11 5.25 25.05
CA ASN A 72 -14.05 4.70 26.01
C ASN A 72 -15.04 5.78 26.45
N ASP A 73 -16.28 5.65 26.01
CA ASP A 73 -17.40 6.48 26.46
C ASP A 73 -18.11 5.80 27.64
N ARG A 74 -17.88 6.31 28.84
CA ARG A 74 -18.46 5.77 30.07
C ARG A 74 -19.96 6.02 30.17
N ALA A 75 -20.48 7.08 29.57
CA ALA A 75 -21.90 7.42 29.64
C ALA A 75 -22.75 6.44 28.83
N THR A 76 -22.27 6.07 27.64
CA THR A 76 -22.95 5.11 26.76
C THR A 76 -22.44 3.67 26.89
N GLN A 77 -21.44 3.42 27.74
CA GLN A 77 -20.75 2.12 27.88
C GLN A 77 -20.25 1.59 26.51
N THR A 78 -19.80 2.49 25.64
CA THR A 78 -19.35 2.17 24.29
C THR A 78 -17.82 2.31 24.21
N THR A 79 -17.17 1.31 23.63
CA THR A 79 -15.76 1.39 23.23
C THR A 79 -15.71 1.57 21.72
N SER A 80 -15.07 2.65 21.25
CA SER A 80 -14.86 2.92 19.83
C SER A 80 -13.41 2.63 19.46
N ILE A 81 -13.21 1.82 18.40
CA ILE A 81 -11.91 1.51 17.81
C ILE A 81 -11.86 2.22 16.46
N VAL A 82 -10.95 3.17 16.28
CA VAL A 82 -10.79 3.94 15.05
C VAL A 82 -9.44 3.65 14.43
N ARG A 83 -9.41 3.22 13.18
CA ARG A 83 -8.18 3.05 12.40
C ARG A 83 -8.00 4.23 11.45
N ASP A 84 -6.79 4.76 11.35
CA ASP A 84 -6.47 5.87 10.46
C ASP A 84 -6.74 5.54 8.98
N PRO A 85 -7.06 6.56 8.14
CA PRO A 85 -7.36 6.36 6.72
C PRO A 85 -6.20 5.84 5.86
N SER A 86 -4.93 6.05 6.25
CA SER A 86 -3.80 5.47 5.52
C SER A 86 -3.63 3.97 5.80
N GLY A 87 -4.23 3.48 6.91
CA GLY A 87 -4.15 2.09 7.32
C GLY A 87 -2.75 1.60 7.67
N GLY A 88 -1.82 2.52 7.91
CA GLY A 88 -0.39 2.22 8.11
C GLY A 88 -0.07 1.39 9.36
N LEU A 89 -1.01 1.27 10.30
CA LEU A 89 -0.99 0.29 11.39
C LEU A 89 -2.08 -0.74 11.19
N ASN A 90 -1.73 -2.02 11.40
CA ASN A 90 -2.73 -3.07 11.42
C ASN A 90 -3.61 -2.95 12.67
N CYS A 91 -4.89 -3.21 12.51
CA CYS A 91 -5.84 -3.33 13.59
C CYS A 91 -6.64 -4.63 13.40
N LEU A 92 -6.08 -5.71 13.90
CA LEU A 92 -6.67 -7.03 13.85
C LEU A 92 -7.55 -7.25 15.07
N ASN A 93 -8.54 -8.12 14.96
CA ASN A 93 -9.33 -8.53 16.10
C ASN A 93 -9.71 -10.00 16.04
N LEU A 94 -9.86 -10.60 17.21
CA LEU A 94 -10.41 -11.93 17.40
C LEU A 94 -11.28 -11.99 18.67
N ARG A 95 -12.18 -12.98 18.74
CA ARG A 95 -12.97 -13.30 19.95
C ARG A 95 -12.43 -14.59 20.57
N PHE A 96 -12.10 -14.51 21.85
CA PHE A 96 -11.62 -15.66 22.61
C PHE A 96 -12.18 -15.63 24.02
N GLY A 97 -12.82 -16.72 24.46
CA GLY A 97 -13.36 -16.86 25.83
C GLY A 97 -14.34 -15.75 26.25
N GLY A 98 -15.14 -15.21 25.32
CA GLY A 98 -16.05 -14.08 25.57
C GLY A 98 -15.38 -12.70 25.55
N VAL A 99 -14.06 -12.62 25.41
CA VAL A 99 -13.29 -11.36 25.29
C VAL A 99 -13.04 -11.06 23.82
N ARG A 100 -13.10 -9.79 23.45
CA ARG A 100 -12.65 -9.30 22.15
C ARG A 100 -11.26 -8.66 22.29
N LEU A 101 -10.30 -9.19 21.55
CA LEU A 101 -8.92 -8.73 21.53
C LEU A 101 -8.68 -7.91 20.26
N TYR A 102 -8.02 -6.74 20.40
CA TYR A 102 -7.52 -5.93 19.30
C TYR A 102 -6.00 -5.89 19.38
N PHE A 103 -5.33 -6.11 18.25
CA PHE A 103 -3.86 -6.24 18.20
C PHE A 103 -3.32 -5.87 16.82
N SER A 104 -2.01 -5.64 16.71
CA SER A 104 -1.36 -5.25 15.45
C SER A 104 -0.54 -6.36 14.80
N ALA A 105 -0.16 -7.40 15.55
CA ALA A 105 0.69 -8.49 15.07
C ALA A 105 0.21 -9.85 15.56
N MET A 106 0.22 -10.85 14.68
CA MET A 106 -0.13 -12.23 15.04
C MET A 106 0.86 -12.84 16.05
N ALA A 107 2.12 -12.41 16.02
CA ALA A 107 3.13 -12.85 16.98
C ALA A 107 2.71 -12.56 18.44
N ASP A 108 2.06 -11.41 18.70
CA ASP A 108 1.59 -11.07 20.04
C ASP A 108 0.53 -12.07 20.54
N ILE A 109 -0.35 -12.50 19.65
CA ILE A 109 -1.41 -13.48 19.94
C ILE A 109 -0.84 -14.87 20.18
N GLN A 110 0.21 -15.26 19.44
CA GLN A 110 0.90 -16.52 19.64
C GLN A 110 1.66 -16.54 20.98
N HIS A 111 2.30 -15.44 21.38
CA HIS A 111 2.94 -15.33 22.70
C HIS A 111 1.94 -15.46 23.85
N LEU A 112 0.67 -15.11 23.64
CA LEU A 112 -0.41 -15.35 24.61
C LEU A 112 -0.91 -16.80 24.61
N GLY A 113 -0.34 -17.69 23.78
CA GLY A 113 -0.76 -19.08 23.68
C GLY A 113 -2.11 -19.28 23.01
N LEU A 114 -2.61 -18.26 22.28
CA LEU A 114 -3.88 -18.34 21.56
C LEU A 114 -3.64 -18.95 20.16
N GLY A 115 -4.49 -19.90 19.81
CA GLY A 115 -4.42 -20.68 18.57
C GLY A 115 -4.60 -22.17 18.86
N PRO A 116 -4.44 -23.05 17.87
CA PRO A 116 -4.07 -22.79 16.47
C PRO A 116 -5.16 -22.07 15.67
N PHE A 117 -4.79 -21.52 14.51
CA PHE A 117 -5.71 -20.85 13.57
C PHE A 117 -5.79 -21.64 12.27
N ASP A 118 -7.00 -21.86 11.77
CA ASP A 118 -7.25 -22.49 10.48
C ASP A 118 -7.09 -21.49 9.33
N VAL A 119 -6.64 -21.97 8.18
CA VAL A 119 -6.53 -21.18 6.96
C VAL A 119 -7.91 -20.91 6.37
N ASN A 120 -8.22 -19.66 6.13
CA ASN A 120 -9.40 -19.25 5.37
C ASN A 120 -9.11 -19.37 3.86
N TRP A 121 -9.29 -20.56 3.30
CA TRP A 121 -8.98 -20.86 1.90
C TRP A 121 -9.79 -20.03 0.91
N THR A 122 -11.04 -19.71 1.24
CA THR A 122 -11.89 -18.86 0.38
C THR A 122 -11.31 -17.46 0.26
N TYR A 123 -10.92 -16.87 1.40
CA TYR A 123 -10.23 -15.58 1.41
C TYR A 123 -8.86 -15.66 0.70
N LEU A 124 -8.05 -16.66 1.05
CA LEU A 124 -6.70 -16.81 0.50
C LEU A 124 -6.70 -16.95 -1.03
N SER A 125 -7.62 -17.73 -1.58
CA SER A 125 -7.80 -17.88 -3.03
C SER A 125 -8.16 -16.54 -3.69
N SER A 126 -9.09 -15.79 -3.10
CA SER A 126 -9.46 -14.45 -3.57
C SER A 126 -8.30 -13.47 -3.47
N TRP A 127 -7.57 -13.51 -2.36
CA TRP A 127 -6.39 -12.66 -2.14
C TRP A 127 -5.28 -12.92 -3.16
N ILE A 128 -5.00 -14.19 -3.48
CA ILE A 128 -4.02 -14.58 -4.52
C ILE A 128 -4.45 -14.05 -5.90
N CYS A 129 -5.73 -14.07 -6.23
CA CYS A 129 -6.26 -13.58 -7.51
C CYS A 129 -6.25 -12.06 -7.61
N MET A 130 -6.64 -11.37 -6.53
CA MET A 130 -6.94 -9.93 -6.54
C MET A 130 -5.82 -9.07 -5.95
N MET A 131 -4.87 -9.68 -5.25
CA MET A 131 -3.63 -9.11 -4.71
C MET A 131 -3.76 -7.84 -3.84
N ARG A 132 -4.89 -7.37 -3.43
CA ARG A 132 -5.04 -6.21 -2.54
C ARG A 132 -6.48 -5.92 -2.12
N GLY A 133 -7.37 -6.90 -2.23
CA GLY A 133 -8.72 -6.69 -1.71
C GLY A 133 -8.68 -6.45 -0.21
N GLN A 134 -9.04 -5.25 0.24
CA GLN A 134 -9.16 -4.97 1.67
C GLN A 134 -10.57 -5.29 2.12
N THR A 135 -10.72 -6.29 2.95
CA THR A 135 -11.99 -6.70 3.55
C THR A 135 -11.81 -6.92 5.04
N HIS A 136 -12.90 -7.10 5.78
CA HIS A 136 -12.82 -7.45 7.20
C HIS A 136 -12.24 -8.86 7.45
N ALA A 137 -12.33 -9.76 6.47
CA ALA A 137 -11.72 -11.09 6.56
C ALA A 137 -10.20 -11.03 6.42
N THR A 138 -9.54 -12.06 6.96
CA THR A 138 -8.10 -12.30 6.78
C THR A 138 -7.89 -13.74 6.27
N ALA A 139 -6.64 -14.09 5.97
CA ALA A 139 -6.30 -15.45 5.56
C ALA A 139 -6.38 -16.48 6.71
N LEU A 140 -6.77 -16.05 7.90
CA LEU A 140 -6.97 -16.90 9.09
C LEU A 140 -8.44 -16.87 9.54
N THR A 141 -9.03 -18.03 9.74
CA THR A 141 -10.39 -18.16 10.25
C THR A 141 -10.49 -17.64 11.69
N GLY A 142 -11.52 -16.83 11.96
CA GLY A 142 -11.73 -16.24 13.28
C GLY A 142 -10.93 -14.96 13.55
N VAL A 143 -9.97 -14.62 12.69
CA VAL A 143 -9.26 -13.35 12.75
C VAL A 143 -9.84 -12.39 11.71
N SER A 144 -10.23 -11.21 12.15
CA SER A 144 -10.72 -10.14 11.27
C SER A 144 -9.93 -8.84 11.48
N GLN A 145 -10.15 -7.84 10.62
CA GLN A 145 -9.47 -6.56 10.72
C GLN A 145 -10.45 -5.39 10.68
N VAL A 146 -10.06 -4.30 11.32
CA VAL A 146 -10.69 -2.99 11.14
C VAL A 146 -10.07 -2.35 9.89
N LEU A 147 -10.90 -1.88 8.97
CA LEU A 147 -10.43 -1.32 7.71
C LEU A 147 -9.93 0.13 7.88
N PRO A 148 -9.09 0.64 6.95
CA PRO A 148 -8.66 2.04 6.95
C PRO A 148 -9.86 3.00 6.97
N GLY A 149 -9.84 3.98 7.86
CA GLY A 149 -10.93 4.96 8.02
C GLY A 149 -12.20 4.45 8.68
N GLU A 150 -12.22 3.21 9.15
CA GLU A 150 -13.36 2.60 9.83
C GLU A 150 -13.32 2.86 11.35
N CYS A 151 -14.51 3.01 11.93
CA CYS A 151 -14.76 3.00 13.36
C CYS A 151 -15.64 1.80 13.72
N VAL A 152 -15.14 0.94 14.61
CA VAL A 152 -15.89 -0.17 15.21
C VAL A 152 -16.32 0.24 16.60
N GLN A 153 -17.62 0.22 16.86
CA GLN A 153 -18.22 0.46 18.17
C GLN A 153 -18.58 -0.85 18.83
N VAL A 154 -18.04 -1.08 20.01
CA VAL A 154 -18.28 -2.30 20.82
C VAL A 154 -19.11 -1.93 22.03
N ARG A 155 -20.22 -2.64 22.23
CA ARG A 155 -21.11 -2.55 23.38
C ARG A 155 -21.35 -3.94 23.97
N ALA A 156 -22.04 -4.01 25.10
CA ALA A 156 -22.35 -5.28 25.75
C ALA A 156 -23.21 -6.22 24.85
N ASP A 157 -24.09 -5.65 24.04
CA ASP A 157 -25.01 -6.35 23.14
C ASP A 157 -24.41 -6.70 21.77
N GLY A 158 -23.24 -6.17 21.43
CA GLY A 158 -22.61 -6.46 20.14
C GLY A 158 -21.59 -5.44 19.68
N ALA A 159 -21.28 -5.49 18.38
CA ALA A 159 -20.43 -4.53 17.72
C ALA A 159 -21.07 -4.10 16.40
N SER A 160 -20.94 -2.81 16.11
CA SER A 160 -21.32 -2.20 14.82
C SER A 160 -20.14 -1.44 14.26
N SER A 161 -20.09 -1.28 12.94
CA SER A 161 -19.04 -0.50 12.29
C SER A 161 -19.60 0.53 11.33
N ARG A 162 -18.80 1.59 11.10
CA ARG A 162 -19.07 2.62 10.10
C ARG A 162 -17.78 3.24 9.61
N PHE A 163 -17.76 3.67 8.35
CA PHE A 163 -16.64 4.42 7.82
C PHE A 163 -16.78 5.91 8.17
N TYR A 164 -15.73 6.48 8.75
CA TYR A 164 -15.57 7.92 8.92
C TYR A 164 -14.88 8.55 7.71
N TRP A 165 -14.15 7.73 6.95
CA TRP A 165 -13.46 8.12 5.75
C TRP A 165 -13.93 7.23 4.59
N ASP A 166 -14.63 7.84 3.64
CA ASP A 166 -15.20 7.18 2.47
C ASP A 166 -14.49 7.67 1.22
N LEU A 167 -13.77 6.76 0.55
CA LEU A 167 -12.99 7.06 -0.66
C LEU A 167 -13.85 7.61 -1.79
N LEU A 168 -15.05 7.07 -1.99
CA LEU A 168 -15.91 7.46 -3.11
C LEU A 168 -16.62 8.78 -2.82
N GLN A 169 -17.03 9.01 -1.57
CA GLN A 169 -17.56 10.30 -1.15
C GLN A 169 -16.50 11.40 -1.31
N ILE A 170 -15.25 11.14 -0.93
CA ILE A 170 -14.14 12.10 -1.10
C ILE A 170 -13.88 12.35 -2.59
N ALA A 171 -13.87 11.30 -3.41
CA ALA A 171 -13.65 11.41 -4.85
C ALA A 171 -14.72 12.26 -5.56
N GLY A 172 -15.97 12.25 -5.05
CA GLY A 172 -17.07 13.05 -5.58
C GLY A 172 -17.20 14.45 -4.95
N SER A 173 -16.38 14.77 -3.93
CA SER A 173 -16.48 16.04 -3.19
C SER A 173 -15.30 16.98 -3.47
N ASN A 174 -15.56 18.28 -3.68
CA ASN A 174 -14.54 19.30 -3.90
C ASN A 174 -13.54 18.88 -5.00
N VAL A 175 -14.07 18.44 -6.13
CA VAL A 175 -13.30 17.98 -7.29
C VAL A 175 -12.48 19.13 -7.86
N ILE A 176 -11.20 18.93 -8.09
CA ILE A 176 -10.27 19.92 -8.66
C ILE A 176 -10.01 19.52 -10.12
N GLU A 177 -10.57 20.29 -11.05
CA GLU A 177 -10.47 20.02 -12.49
C GLU A 177 -9.39 20.85 -13.19
N ASP A 178 -9.00 21.99 -12.59
CA ASP A 178 -7.93 22.82 -13.14
C ASP A 178 -6.55 22.19 -12.85
N PRO A 179 -5.77 21.83 -13.89
CA PRO A 179 -4.45 21.23 -13.71
C PRO A 179 -3.44 22.15 -12.97
N GLU A 180 -3.59 23.48 -13.07
CA GLU A 180 -2.67 24.41 -12.39
C GLU A 180 -2.98 24.48 -10.89
N GLU A 181 -4.26 24.50 -10.52
CA GLU A 181 -4.70 24.40 -9.12
C GLU A 181 -4.26 23.05 -8.54
N ALA A 182 -4.50 21.94 -9.26
CA ALA A 182 -4.10 20.60 -8.87
C ALA A 182 -2.58 20.50 -8.64
N THR A 183 -1.79 21.15 -9.50
CA THR A 183 -0.32 21.18 -9.42
C THR A 183 0.14 21.88 -8.15
N ARG A 184 -0.39 23.07 -7.84
CA ARG A 184 -0.06 23.81 -6.62
C ARG A 184 -0.48 23.03 -5.36
N ALA A 185 -1.72 22.54 -5.33
CA ALA A 185 -2.24 21.78 -4.20
C ALA A 185 -1.43 20.50 -3.95
N MET A 186 -1.02 19.79 -5.01
CA MET A 186 -0.19 18.57 -4.93
C MET A 186 1.17 18.88 -4.30
N ARG A 187 1.84 19.92 -4.78
CA ARG A 187 3.13 20.35 -4.26
C ARG A 187 3.05 20.68 -2.78
N ASP A 188 2.13 21.55 -2.40
CA ASP A 188 2.00 22.04 -1.03
C ASP A 188 1.67 20.89 -0.07
N ARG A 189 0.77 20.01 -0.46
CA ARG A 189 0.35 18.88 0.37
C ARG A 189 1.46 17.85 0.58
N ILE A 190 2.21 17.53 -0.49
CA ILE A 190 3.34 16.60 -0.38
C ILE A 190 4.45 17.22 0.49
N MET A 191 4.78 18.50 0.26
CA MET A 191 5.80 19.20 1.04
C MET A 191 5.46 19.19 2.53
N ASP A 192 4.19 19.48 2.89
CA ASP A 192 3.73 19.48 4.27
C ASP A 192 3.84 18.08 4.90
N CYS A 193 3.28 17.05 4.26
CA CYS A 193 3.29 15.70 4.81
C CYS A 193 4.71 15.13 4.97
N VAL A 194 5.57 15.28 3.97
CA VAL A 194 6.95 14.78 4.04
C VAL A 194 7.74 15.47 5.15
N ARG A 195 7.58 16.79 5.31
CA ARG A 195 8.23 17.55 6.38
C ARG A 195 7.71 17.17 7.76
N ALA A 196 6.41 16.99 7.91
CA ALA A 196 5.81 16.55 9.16
C ALA A 196 6.36 15.18 9.60
N TRP A 197 6.40 14.23 8.69
CA TRP A 197 7.04 12.94 8.97
C TRP A 197 8.52 13.09 9.36
N ALA A 198 9.29 13.86 8.60
CA ALA A 198 10.71 14.04 8.86
C ALA A 198 11.01 14.70 10.20
N SER A 199 10.10 15.52 10.73
CA SER A 199 10.27 16.16 12.04
C SER A 199 10.28 15.16 13.21
N CYS A 200 9.71 13.97 13.01
CA CYS A 200 9.58 12.94 14.05
C CYS A 200 10.86 12.13 14.32
N TYR A 201 11.89 12.25 13.47
CA TYR A 201 13.05 11.36 13.50
C TYR A 201 14.35 12.12 13.66
N SER A 202 15.30 11.54 14.42
CA SER A 202 16.62 12.11 14.65
C SER A 202 17.59 11.84 13.49
N GLY A 203 17.38 10.74 12.74
CA GLY A 203 18.14 10.35 11.57
C GLY A 203 17.25 9.64 10.57
N ILE A 204 17.46 9.90 9.27
CA ILE A 204 16.63 9.36 8.19
C ILE A 204 17.54 8.76 7.13
N THR A 205 17.27 7.53 6.73
CA THR A 205 17.75 6.99 5.45
C THR A 205 16.66 7.15 4.38
N LEU A 206 17.05 7.50 3.16
CA LEU A 206 16.15 7.61 2.01
C LEU A 206 16.65 6.75 0.86
N SER A 207 15.80 5.81 0.42
CA SER A 207 16.04 5.03 -0.78
C SER A 207 15.73 5.87 -2.03
N VAL A 208 16.76 6.30 -2.74
CA VAL A 208 16.64 7.09 -3.98
C VAL A 208 16.79 6.16 -5.18
N SER A 209 15.68 5.76 -5.78
CA SER A 209 15.68 4.85 -6.94
C SER A 209 16.03 5.54 -8.27
N GLY A 210 16.04 6.87 -8.32
CA GLY A 210 16.10 7.63 -9.57
C GLY A 210 14.78 7.66 -10.35
N GLY A 211 13.70 7.05 -9.79
CA GLY A 211 12.33 7.19 -10.26
C GLY A 211 11.66 8.45 -9.70
N LEU A 212 10.47 8.78 -10.21
CA LEU A 212 9.74 10.01 -9.84
C LEU A 212 9.48 10.11 -8.34
N ASP A 213 8.91 9.07 -7.73
CA ASP A 213 8.31 9.13 -6.41
C ASP A 213 9.35 9.34 -5.30
N SER A 214 10.45 8.54 -5.30
CA SER A 214 11.55 8.74 -4.36
C SER A 214 12.27 10.08 -4.55
N SER A 215 12.29 10.57 -5.79
CA SER A 215 12.88 11.88 -6.11
C SER A 215 12.02 13.03 -5.62
N ILE A 216 10.69 12.90 -5.60
CA ILE A 216 9.77 13.84 -4.98
C ILE A 216 9.99 13.90 -3.46
N VAL A 217 10.15 12.74 -2.80
CA VAL A 217 10.46 12.71 -1.35
C VAL A 217 11.80 13.42 -1.08
N TYR A 218 12.83 13.17 -1.89
CA TYR A 218 14.10 13.87 -1.77
C TYR A 218 13.94 15.38 -1.98
N ALA A 219 13.23 15.80 -3.02
CA ALA A 219 12.97 17.21 -3.32
C ALA A 219 12.25 17.92 -2.16
N ALA A 220 11.34 17.22 -1.47
CA ALA A 220 10.65 17.76 -0.30
C ALA A 220 11.54 17.90 0.95
N LEU A 221 12.70 17.22 1.01
CA LEU A 221 13.61 17.21 2.16
C LEU A 221 14.88 18.04 1.94
N LYS A 222 15.38 18.15 0.71
CA LYS A 222 16.71 18.71 0.39
C LYS A 222 16.93 20.14 0.87
N ASP A 223 15.87 20.95 0.90
CA ASP A 223 15.91 22.37 1.26
C ASP A 223 15.29 22.63 2.66
N THR A 224 15.33 21.63 3.53
CA THR A 224 14.79 21.68 4.90
C THR A 224 15.88 21.32 5.92
N PRO A 225 15.69 21.62 7.23
CA PRO A 225 16.58 21.15 8.29
C PRO A 225 16.73 19.63 8.35
N ALA A 226 15.80 18.87 7.73
CA ALA A 226 15.91 17.41 7.66
C ALA A 226 17.08 16.95 6.77
N LYS A 227 17.63 17.80 5.90
CA LYS A 227 18.80 17.51 5.07
C LYS A 227 20.02 17.09 5.90
N ASP A 228 20.25 17.73 7.04
CA ASP A 228 21.45 17.49 7.87
C ASP A 228 21.44 16.10 8.52
N LYS A 229 20.26 15.47 8.62
CA LYS A 229 20.07 14.13 9.18
C LYS A 229 19.68 13.09 8.13
N LEU A 230 19.79 13.43 6.83
CA LEU A 230 19.39 12.60 5.72
C LEU A 230 20.58 11.85 5.12
N THR A 231 20.50 10.53 5.05
CA THR A 231 21.44 9.66 4.35
C THR A 231 20.76 9.05 3.13
N CYS A 232 21.20 9.42 1.93
CA CYS A 232 20.66 8.88 0.68
C CYS A 232 21.41 7.62 0.24
N PHE A 233 20.67 6.62 -0.22
CA PHE A 233 21.27 5.41 -0.76
C PHE A 233 20.53 4.90 -1.99
N HIS A 234 21.24 4.11 -2.80
CA HIS A 234 20.71 3.45 -3.99
C HIS A 234 21.24 2.04 -4.11
N PHE A 235 20.33 1.09 -4.29
CA PHE A 235 20.67 -0.30 -4.59
C PHE A 235 20.47 -0.56 -6.08
N TYR A 236 21.49 -1.06 -6.75
CA TYR A 236 21.48 -1.30 -8.19
C TYR A 236 21.79 -2.75 -8.55
N PRO A 237 21.17 -3.32 -9.59
CA PRO A 237 21.51 -4.64 -10.09
C PRO A 237 22.84 -4.60 -10.85
N LEU A 238 23.69 -5.62 -10.66
CA LEU A 238 24.95 -5.75 -11.39
C LEU A 238 24.71 -6.30 -12.80
N GLY A 239 25.45 -5.75 -13.79
CA GLY A 239 25.54 -6.33 -15.14
C GLY A 239 24.26 -6.29 -15.97
N THR A 240 23.39 -5.33 -15.72
CA THR A 240 22.12 -5.15 -16.47
C THR A 240 22.03 -3.76 -17.07
N ASP A 241 21.30 -3.64 -18.21
CA ASP A 241 20.94 -2.34 -18.81
C ASP A 241 19.98 -1.51 -17.93
N MET A 242 19.63 -2.05 -16.76
CA MET A 242 18.66 -1.50 -15.79
C MET A 242 19.34 -0.71 -14.67
N ASP A 243 20.61 -0.32 -14.86
CA ASP A 243 21.35 0.48 -13.91
C ASP A 243 20.84 1.93 -13.89
N GLU A 244 20.11 2.25 -12.84
CA GLU A 244 19.50 3.56 -12.65
C GLU A 244 20.38 4.53 -11.84
N ARG A 245 21.63 4.16 -11.50
CA ARG A 245 22.55 5.00 -10.71
C ARG A 245 22.69 6.41 -11.24
N ARG A 246 22.77 6.59 -12.56
CA ARG A 246 22.88 7.93 -13.18
C ARG A 246 21.75 8.86 -12.76
N PHE A 247 20.51 8.34 -12.67
CA PHE A 247 19.34 9.13 -12.27
C PHE A 247 19.36 9.42 -10.77
N ALA A 248 19.68 8.40 -9.94
CA ALA A 248 19.80 8.56 -8.49
C ALA A 248 20.89 9.60 -8.13
N ARG A 249 22.04 9.57 -8.79
CA ARG A 249 23.11 10.57 -8.63
C ARG A 249 22.62 11.97 -8.97
N ARG A 250 21.99 12.16 -10.14
CA ARG A 250 21.46 13.47 -10.56
C ARG A 250 20.46 14.03 -9.54
N VAL A 251 19.61 13.17 -8.97
CA VAL A 251 18.67 13.60 -7.94
C VAL A 251 19.42 14.12 -6.71
N THR A 252 20.36 13.36 -6.16
CA THR A 252 21.07 13.74 -4.93
C THR A 252 22.05 14.90 -5.14
N GLU A 253 22.71 14.98 -6.31
CA GLU A 253 23.55 16.11 -6.72
C GLU A 253 22.76 17.43 -6.75
N SER A 254 21.48 17.41 -7.16
CA SER A 254 20.64 18.62 -7.20
C SER A 254 20.44 19.31 -5.85
N GLY A 255 20.59 18.59 -4.75
CA GLY A 255 20.55 19.12 -3.39
C GLY A 255 21.90 19.04 -2.65
N GLY A 256 22.98 18.62 -3.32
CA GLY A 256 24.31 18.50 -2.73
C GLY A 256 24.43 17.39 -1.67
N SER A 257 23.59 16.33 -1.75
CA SER A 257 23.66 15.18 -0.84
C SER A 257 24.54 14.08 -1.42
N GLN A 258 25.32 13.41 -0.56
CA GLN A 258 26.09 12.23 -0.93
C GLN A 258 25.15 11.02 -1.13
N LEU A 259 25.38 10.26 -2.20
CA LEU A 259 24.66 9.01 -2.49
C LEU A 259 25.54 7.81 -2.14
N ILE A 260 25.03 6.93 -1.29
CA ILE A 260 25.65 5.65 -0.99
C ILE A 260 25.11 4.62 -1.98
N GLU A 261 25.98 4.08 -2.82
CA GLU A 261 25.62 3.07 -3.81
C GLU A 261 26.01 1.68 -3.35
N ARG A 262 25.11 0.71 -3.51
CA ARG A 262 25.35 -0.69 -3.16
C ARG A 262 24.82 -1.61 -4.26
N PRO A 263 25.60 -2.58 -4.70
CA PRO A 263 25.10 -3.59 -5.63
C PRO A 263 24.08 -4.50 -4.93
N ARG A 264 23.08 -4.92 -5.69
CA ARG A 264 22.17 -6.02 -5.31
C ARG A 264 22.75 -7.33 -5.78
N SER A 265 22.71 -8.33 -4.93
CA SER A 265 23.06 -9.70 -5.33
C SER A 265 21.80 -10.50 -5.68
N PRO A 266 21.76 -11.21 -6.79
CA PRO A 266 20.70 -12.18 -7.03
C PRO A 266 20.90 -13.48 -6.22
N GLN A 267 22.02 -13.63 -5.54
CA GLN A 267 22.36 -14.81 -4.71
C GLN A 267 21.81 -14.68 -3.28
N VAL A 268 20.54 -14.33 -3.17
CA VAL A 268 19.82 -14.26 -1.88
C VAL A 268 19.24 -15.64 -1.57
N SER A 269 19.49 -16.17 -0.37
CA SER A 269 18.84 -17.41 0.06
C SER A 269 17.36 -17.18 0.38
N LEU A 270 16.48 -17.85 -0.34
CA LEU A 270 15.05 -17.84 -0.04
C LEU A 270 14.65 -18.80 1.09
N ARG A 271 15.58 -19.60 1.63
CA ARG A 271 15.30 -20.50 2.77
C ARG A 271 14.91 -19.74 4.04
N SER A 272 15.35 -18.49 4.18
CA SER A 272 14.94 -17.62 5.29
C SER A 272 13.43 -17.32 5.31
N LEU A 273 12.70 -17.60 4.23
CA LEU A 273 11.23 -17.51 4.22
C LEU A 273 10.56 -18.48 5.20
N LEU A 274 11.24 -19.56 5.58
CA LEU A 274 10.72 -20.52 6.57
C LEU A 274 10.80 -20.00 8.01
N GLU A 275 11.53 -18.90 8.24
CA GLU A 275 11.76 -18.28 9.54
C GLU A 275 10.91 -17.01 9.74
N ILE A 276 10.08 -16.65 8.76
CA ILE A 276 9.25 -15.43 8.79
C ILE A 276 8.27 -15.48 9.97
N GLU A 277 8.09 -14.34 10.62
CA GLU A 277 7.08 -14.16 11.65
C GLU A 277 5.67 -14.53 11.11
N ALA A 278 4.85 -15.10 11.97
CA ALA A 278 3.45 -15.37 11.65
C ALA A 278 2.70 -14.06 11.37
N SER A 279 2.01 -14.01 10.24
CA SER A 279 1.20 -12.89 9.80
C SER A 279 -0.22 -13.33 9.49
N HIS A 280 -1.16 -12.39 9.49
CA HIS A 280 -2.57 -12.66 9.16
C HIS A 280 -2.82 -12.89 7.66
N GLU A 281 -1.83 -12.55 6.82
CA GLU A 281 -1.84 -12.70 5.37
C GLU A 281 -0.45 -13.10 4.87
N PRO A 282 -0.35 -13.77 3.70
CA PRO A 282 0.92 -14.08 3.08
C PRO A 282 1.74 -12.82 2.75
N ILE A 283 3.04 -13.01 2.64
CA ILE A 283 3.99 -11.94 2.33
C ILE A 283 4.12 -11.79 0.83
N LEU A 284 4.01 -10.56 0.36
CA LEU A 284 4.27 -10.15 -1.01
C LEU A 284 5.66 -9.51 -1.14
N TYR A 285 6.09 -9.33 -2.38
CA TYR A 285 7.33 -8.61 -2.71
C TYR A 285 8.62 -9.26 -2.20
N LEU A 286 8.72 -10.57 -2.29
CA LEU A 286 9.95 -11.30 -1.91
C LEU A 286 11.21 -10.81 -2.65
N GLY A 287 11.06 -10.21 -3.82
CA GLY A 287 12.17 -9.55 -4.52
C GLY A 287 12.79 -8.36 -3.79
N ALA A 288 12.14 -7.86 -2.72
CA ALA A 288 12.64 -6.78 -1.88
C ALA A 288 13.32 -7.25 -0.58
N LEU A 289 13.38 -8.56 -0.31
CA LEU A 289 13.95 -9.12 0.93
C LEU A 289 15.35 -8.62 1.26
N GLU A 290 16.24 -8.67 0.26
CA GLU A 290 17.61 -8.17 0.42
C GLU A 290 17.63 -6.67 0.67
N HIS A 291 16.76 -5.92 -0.02
CA HIS A 291 16.65 -4.46 0.12
C HIS A 291 16.33 -4.07 1.57
N SER A 292 15.38 -4.72 2.20
CA SER A 292 14.98 -4.43 3.58
C SER A 292 16.13 -4.68 4.56
N ARG A 293 16.81 -5.82 4.45
CA ARG A 293 17.97 -6.14 5.30
C ARG A 293 19.12 -5.16 5.13
N LEU A 294 19.45 -4.82 3.89
CA LEU A 294 20.51 -3.85 3.60
C LEU A 294 20.14 -2.44 4.07
N ASN A 295 18.87 -2.08 3.98
CA ASN A 295 18.37 -0.80 4.46
C ASN A 295 18.47 -0.72 6.00
N ALA A 296 18.05 -1.75 6.72
CA ALA A 296 18.19 -1.81 8.18
C ALA A 296 19.66 -1.71 8.61
N ALA A 297 20.56 -2.43 7.94
CA ALA A 297 22.01 -2.38 8.23
C ALA A 297 22.61 -0.98 7.96
N LEU A 298 22.20 -0.32 6.87
CA LEU A 298 22.62 1.06 6.57
C LEU A 298 22.10 2.04 7.60
N ALA A 299 20.84 1.92 7.96
CA ALA A 299 20.23 2.79 8.95
C ALA A 299 20.92 2.66 10.32
N ALA A 300 21.21 1.44 10.76
CA ALA A 300 21.96 1.20 11.99
C ALA A 300 23.35 1.85 11.94
N LYS A 301 24.08 1.69 10.83
CA LYS A 301 25.40 2.30 10.61
C LYS A 301 25.38 3.82 10.69
N HIS A 302 24.33 4.46 10.17
CA HIS A 302 24.16 5.91 10.13
C HIS A 302 23.30 6.47 11.26
N LYS A 303 22.95 5.62 12.27
CA LYS A 303 22.12 5.99 13.42
C LYS A 303 20.78 6.59 13.01
N ALA A 304 20.24 6.15 11.87
CA ALA A 304 18.93 6.57 11.42
C ALA A 304 17.83 5.80 12.17
N THR A 305 16.80 6.53 12.56
CA THR A 305 15.63 5.98 13.27
C THR A 305 14.44 5.73 12.33
N ALA A 306 14.55 6.18 11.07
CA ALA A 306 13.55 5.92 10.05
C ALA A 306 14.17 5.66 8.67
N CYS A 307 13.47 4.83 7.89
CA CYS A 307 13.75 4.53 6.49
C CYS A 307 12.64 5.10 5.62
N PHE A 308 12.92 6.18 4.92
CA PHE A 308 11.97 6.80 3.99
C PHE A 308 12.09 6.19 2.59
N ASN A 309 10.95 6.12 1.90
CA ASN A 309 10.87 5.65 0.53
C ASN A 309 9.79 6.39 -0.28
N GLY A 310 9.67 6.09 -1.56
CA GLY A 310 8.63 6.64 -2.46
C GLY A 310 7.45 5.72 -2.68
N GLU A 311 7.22 4.74 -1.81
CA GLU A 311 6.11 3.79 -1.97
C GLU A 311 4.76 4.50 -1.94
N GLY A 312 3.80 3.95 -2.69
CA GLY A 312 2.47 4.53 -2.85
C GLY A 312 2.37 5.57 -3.97
N GLY A 313 3.48 6.14 -4.46
CA GLY A 313 3.44 7.18 -5.50
C GLY A 313 2.81 6.72 -6.82
N ASP A 314 3.10 5.49 -7.25
CA ASP A 314 2.53 4.92 -8.48
C ASP A 314 0.99 4.83 -8.40
N GLN A 315 0.43 4.49 -7.23
CA GLN A 315 -1.00 4.43 -6.98
C GLN A 315 -1.61 5.82 -6.80
N LEU A 316 -1.01 6.65 -5.94
CA LEU A 316 -1.49 8.00 -5.62
C LEU A 316 -1.62 8.88 -6.86
N PHE A 317 -0.57 8.91 -7.67
CA PHE A 317 -0.48 9.83 -8.79
C PHE A 317 -1.04 9.25 -10.10
N TYR A 318 -1.58 8.04 -10.05
CA TYR A 318 -2.19 7.33 -11.18
C TYR A 318 -1.19 7.02 -12.30
N GLN A 319 -0.38 6.00 -12.11
CA GLN A 319 0.59 5.59 -13.14
C GLN A 319 -0.10 4.92 -14.34
N SER A 320 -1.10 4.07 -14.11
CA SER A 320 -1.79 3.25 -15.12
C SER A 320 -3.09 2.66 -14.54
N PRO A 321 -4.11 2.35 -15.35
CA PRO A 321 -4.21 2.48 -16.82
C PRO A 321 -4.81 3.83 -17.26
N ALA A 322 -4.05 4.64 -17.97
CA ALA A 322 -4.49 5.97 -18.42
C ALA A 322 -5.67 5.91 -19.42
N ARG A 323 -5.82 4.81 -20.17
CA ARG A 323 -6.92 4.61 -21.14
C ARG A 323 -8.32 4.74 -20.53
N LEU A 324 -8.47 4.54 -19.22
CA LEU A 324 -9.76 4.69 -18.55
C LEU A 324 -10.20 6.15 -18.40
N ALA A 325 -9.26 7.10 -18.52
CA ALA A 325 -9.56 8.53 -18.36
C ALA A 325 -10.56 9.05 -19.39
N ALA A 326 -10.51 8.54 -20.63
CA ALA A 326 -11.46 8.94 -21.67
C ALA A 326 -12.89 8.46 -21.37
N GLY A 327 -13.04 7.24 -20.85
CA GLY A 327 -14.33 6.72 -20.41
C GLY A 327 -14.91 7.52 -19.24
N ASP A 328 -14.07 7.83 -18.24
CA ASP A 328 -14.45 8.66 -17.09
C ASP A 328 -14.89 10.07 -17.52
N TYR A 329 -14.14 10.68 -18.45
CA TYR A 329 -14.48 11.99 -19.00
C TYR A 329 -15.83 11.98 -19.75
N LEU A 330 -16.03 10.98 -20.62
CA LEU A 330 -17.28 10.81 -21.38
C LEU A 330 -18.48 10.63 -20.43
N HIS A 331 -18.32 9.90 -19.35
CA HIS A 331 -19.34 9.67 -18.34
C HIS A 331 -19.81 10.97 -17.66
N HIS A 332 -18.86 11.83 -17.30
CA HIS A 332 -19.16 13.05 -16.52
C HIS A 332 -19.47 14.27 -17.37
N ARG A 333 -18.85 14.42 -18.54
CA ARG A 333 -18.85 15.64 -19.35
C ARG A 333 -19.48 15.48 -20.73
N GLY A 334 -19.70 14.22 -21.16
CA GLY A 334 -20.24 13.93 -22.48
C GLY A 334 -19.22 14.15 -23.61
N LEU A 335 -19.74 14.15 -24.83
CA LEU A 335 -18.97 14.34 -26.06
C LEU A 335 -18.67 15.83 -26.27
N GLY A 336 -17.41 16.13 -26.65
CA GLY A 336 -16.95 17.47 -26.99
C GLY A 336 -15.50 17.45 -27.46
N LEU A 337 -14.95 18.58 -27.89
CA LEU A 337 -13.56 18.65 -28.36
C LEU A 337 -12.56 18.17 -27.29
N GLN A 338 -12.82 18.51 -26.05
CA GLN A 338 -11.95 18.10 -24.94
C GLN A 338 -11.96 16.60 -24.70
N PHE A 339 -13.07 15.90 -24.97
CA PHE A 339 -13.11 14.43 -24.92
C PHE A 339 -12.08 13.80 -25.87
N PHE A 340 -11.98 14.31 -27.10
CA PHE A 340 -11.01 13.80 -28.07
C PHE A 340 -9.57 14.10 -27.63
N GLN A 341 -9.33 15.26 -27.01
CA GLN A 341 -8.02 15.56 -26.42
C GLN A 341 -7.67 14.58 -25.29
N VAL A 342 -8.61 14.30 -24.39
CA VAL A 342 -8.42 13.31 -23.31
C VAL A 342 -8.15 11.91 -23.89
N ALA A 343 -8.85 11.53 -24.97
CA ALA A 343 -8.62 10.25 -25.63
C ALA A 343 -7.21 10.17 -26.26
N LEU A 344 -6.73 11.25 -26.87
CA LEU A 344 -5.36 11.33 -27.40
C LEU A 344 -4.32 11.25 -26.29
N ASP A 345 -4.50 11.99 -25.22
CA ASP A 345 -3.63 11.96 -24.04
C ASP A 345 -3.57 10.55 -23.44
N SER A 346 -4.73 9.90 -23.29
CA SER A 346 -4.83 8.52 -22.79
C SER A 346 -4.10 7.52 -23.68
N ALA A 347 -4.28 7.64 -25.00
CA ALA A 347 -3.61 6.79 -25.99
C ALA A 347 -2.08 6.96 -25.94
N HIS A 348 -1.62 8.20 -25.77
CA HIS A 348 -0.21 8.52 -25.66
C HIS A 348 0.40 7.97 -24.36
N ALA A 349 -0.27 8.15 -23.23
CA ALA A 349 0.21 7.68 -21.93
C ALA A 349 0.35 6.15 -21.89
N ASP A 350 -0.67 5.41 -22.35
CA ASP A 350 -0.68 3.93 -22.39
C ASP A 350 -0.02 3.33 -23.64
N ARG A 351 0.40 4.17 -24.63
CA ARG A 351 1.01 3.76 -25.91
C ARG A 351 0.17 2.77 -26.70
N ILE A 352 -1.10 3.06 -26.81
CA ILE A 352 -2.06 2.31 -27.58
C ILE A 352 -2.71 3.19 -28.65
N SER A 353 -3.41 2.57 -29.59
CA SER A 353 -4.15 3.31 -30.61
C SER A 353 -5.28 4.13 -29.97
N VAL A 354 -5.44 5.40 -30.41
CA VAL A 354 -6.57 6.24 -30.00
C VAL A 354 -7.92 5.61 -30.35
N TRP A 355 -8.00 4.86 -31.46
CA TRP A 355 -9.20 4.13 -31.84
C TRP A 355 -9.60 3.07 -30.82
N ARG A 356 -8.62 2.43 -30.18
CA ARG A 356 -8.87 1.50 -29.08
C ARG A 356 -9.43 2.23 -27.87
N VAL A 357 -8.84 3.37 -27.49
CA VAL A 357 -9.33 4.18 -26.37
C VAL A 357 -10.76 4.65 -26.60
N LEU A 358 -11.06 5.15 -27.82
CA LEU A 358 -12.40 5.56 -28.19
C LEU A 358 -13.37 4.37 -28.17
N GLY A 359 -12.99 3.23 -28.76
CA GLY A 359 -13.80 2.00 -28.75
C GLY A 359 -14.11 1.53 -27.32
N ASP A 360 -13.09 1.49 -26.44
CA ASP A 360 -13.28 1.13 -25.03
C ASP A 360 -14.24 2.12 -24.34
N ALA A 361 -14.03 3.44 -24.46
CA ALA A 361 -14.87 4.47 -23.86
C ALA A 361 -16.35 4.37 -24.28
N PHE A 362 -16.61 4.20 -25.59
CA PHE A 362 -17.98 4.07 -26.10
C PHE A 362 -18.62 2.73 -25.70
N THR A 363 -17.87 1.64 -25.73
CA THR A 363 -18.38 0.32 -25.35
C THR A 363 -18.83 0.31 -23.89
N HIS A 364 -18.03 0.90 -22.99
CA HIS A 364 -18.36 1.02 -21.58
C HIS A 364 -19.61 1.89 -21.36
N GLN A 365 -19.69 3.04 -22.04
CA GLN A 365 -20.81 3.98 -21.87
C GLN A 365 -22.12 3.44 -22.45
N VAL A 366 -22.10 2.85 -23.66
CA VAL A 366 -23.31 2.42 -24.38
C VAL A 366 -23.81 1.05 -23.94
N GLN A 367 -22.92 0.11 -23.67
CA GLN A 367 -23.29 -1.26 -23.29
C GLN A 367 -23.40 -1.46 -21.78
N GLY A 368 -23.11 -0.45 -20.96
CA GLY A 368 -23.09 -0.58 -19.50
C GLY A 368 -22.06 -1.59 -19.00
N ARG A 369 -21.13 -1.99 -19.86
CA ARG A 369 -20.08 -2.95 -19.52
C ARG A 369 -18.99 -2.22 -18.76
N ARG A 370 -18.81 -2.57 -17.49
CA ARG A 370 -17.65 -2.11 -16.72
C ARG A 370 -16.37 -2.76 -17.24
N TRP A 371 -15.27 -2.03 -17.11
CA TRP A 371 -13.95 -2.57 -17.38
C TRP A 371 -13.70 -3.81 -16.52
N SER A 372 -13.27 -4.89 -17.19
CA SER A 372 -13.08 -6.17 -16.52
C SER A 372 -11.76 -6.18 -15.74
N PHE A 373 -11.81 -5.82 -14.47
CA PHE A 373 -10.72 -6.04 -13.53
C PHE A 373 -10.26 -7.51 -13.55
N ARG A 374 -11.22 -8.44 -13.62
CA ARG A 374 -10.96 -9.87 -13.70
C ARG A 374 -10.03 -10.22 -14.86
N GLY A 375 -10.37 -9.79 -16.09
CA GLY A 375 -9.55 -10.11 -17.26
C GLY A 375 -8.12 -9.59 -17.18
N ALA A 376 -7.92 -8.41 -16.58
CA ALA A 376 -6.58 -7.86 -16.35
C ALA A 376 -5.79 -8.67 -15.33
N MET A 377 -6.42 -9.13 -14.24
CA MET A 377 -5.79 -9.94 -13.21
C MET A 377 -5.46 -11.35 -13.71
N GLU A 378 -6.39 -12.00 -14.41
CA GLU A 378 -6.16 -13.33 -15.02
C GLU A 378 -4.98 -13.31 -15.99
N ALA A 379 -4.87 -12.27 -16.84
CA ALA A 379 -3.74 -12.11 -17.76
C ALA A 379 -2.39 -11.95 -17.04
N GLY A 380 -2.39 -11.36 -15.85
CA GLY A 380 -1.20 -11.17 -15.02
C GLY A 380 -0.76 -12.41 -14.22
N ARG A 381 -1.61 -13.45 -14.13
CA ARG A 381 -1.40 -14.63 -13.25
C ARG A 381 -1.72 -15.95 -13.95
N PRO A 382 -0.90 -16.33 -14.93
CA PRO A 382 -1.15 -17.52 -15.75
C PRO A 382 -0.96 -18.86 -15.03
N LEU A 383 -0.35 -18.89 -13.85
CA LEU A 383 -0.13 -20.11 -13.07
C LEU A 383 -1.33 -20.49 -12.19
N ILE A 384 -2.25 -19.54 -11.96
CA ILE A 384 -3.46 -19.77 -11.19
C ILE A 384 -4.57 -20.32 -12.09
N ARG A 385 -5.30 -21.30 -11.60
CA ARG A 385 -6.42 -21.90 -12.34
C ARG A 385 -7.54 -20.90 -12.58
N ARG A 386 -8.18 -20.93 -13.75
CA ARG A 386 -9.26 -20.02 -14.15
C ARG A 386 -10.51 -20.13 -13.25
N GLU A 387 -10.78 -21.32 -12.75
CA GLU A 387 -11.89 -21.60 -11.84
C GLU A 387 -11.73 -20.83 -10.52
N VAL A 388 -10.50 -20.66 -10.03
CA VAL A 388 -10.18 -19.89 -8.82
C VAL A 388 -10.56 -18.42 -9.03
N PHE A 389 -10.23 -17.84 -10.20
CA PHE A 389 -10.68 -16.48 -10.54
C PHE A 389 -12.20 -16.37 -10.61
N ALA A 390 -12.87 -17.35 -11.23
CA ALA A 390 -14.33 -17.35 -11.31
C ALA A 390 -14.97 -17.31 -9.92
N ASN A 391 -14.47 -18.12 -8.99
CA ASN A 391 -14.95 -18.17 -7.62
C ASN A 391 -14.61 -16.89 -6.84
N ALA A 392 -13.39 -16.35 -6.99
CA ALA A 392 -12.95 -15.14 -6.32
C ALA A 392 -13.83 -13.92 -6.69
N TYR A 393 -14.13 -13.77 -7.97
CA TYR A 393 -14.97 -12.67 -8.47
C TYR A 393 -16.47 -12.88 -8.28
N GLY A 394 -16.91 -14.12 -8.08
CA GLY A 394 -18.29 -14.44 -7.72
C GLY A 394 -18.63 -14.14 -6.26
N ASN A 395 -17.63 -14.02 -5.39
CA ASN A 395 -17.79 -13.75 -3.98
C ASN A 395 -17.53 -12.27 -3.66
N ALA A 396 -18.59 -11.44 -3.71
CA ALA A 396 -18.52 -10.02 -3.36
C ALA A 396 -18.01 -9.73 -1.92
N VAL A 397 -17.96 -10.76 -1.06
CA VAL A 397 -17.47 -10.69 0.33
C VAL A 397 -16.00 -10.25 0.42
N TYR A 398 -15.22 -10.39 -0.65
CA TYR A 398 -13.78 -10.11 -0.65
C TYR A 398 -13.40 -8.83 -1.39
N THR A 399 -14.37 -7.99 -1.71
CA THR A 399 -14.15 -6.62 -2.18
C THR A 399 -14.31 -5.64 -1.01
N HIS A 400 -13.63 -4.50 -1.08
CA HIS A 400 -13.77 -3.46 -0.05
C HIS A 400 -15.24 -3.04 0.07
N PRO A 401 -15.85 -3.01 1.28
CA PRO A 401 -17.29 -2.77 1.45
C PRO A 401 -17.81 -1.51 0.73
N LEU A 402 -17.02 -0.42 0.74
CA LEU A 402 -17.38 0.83 0.07
C LEU A 402 -17.31 0.77 -1.47
N LEU A 403 -16.69 -0.26 -2.05
CA LEU A 403 -16.47 -0.38 -3.49
C LEU A 403 -17.36 -1.45 -4.14
N ASN A 404 -18.12 -2.20 -3.33
CA ASN A 404 -18.88 -3.36 -3.80
C ASN A 404 -20.12 -3.00 -4.64
N ASP A 405 -20.76 -1.88 -4.38
CA ASP A 405 -22.10 -1.58 -4.91
C ASP A 405 -22.18 -0.23 -5.64
N ASP A 406 -21.05 0.39 -5.94
CA ASP A 406 -21.06 1.68 -6.64
C ASP A 406 -21.16 1.48 -8.17
N ARG A 407 -22.34 1.79 -8.70
CA ARG A 407 -22.62 1.80 -10.14
C ARG A 407 -22.40 3.17 -10.79
N ASN A 408 -22.20 4.22 -9.98
CA ASN A 408 -22.13 5.60 -10.46
C ASN A 408 -20.70 6.11 -10.65
N THR A 409 -19.72 5.53 -9.96
CA THR A 409 -18.32 5.92 -10.13
C THR A 409 -17.74 5.34 -11.41
N PRO A 410 -17.13 6.15 -12.28
CA PRO A 410 -16.49 5.70 -13.52
C PRO A 410 -15.33 4.74 -13.25
N ASP A 411 -15.03 3.88 -14.23
CA ASP A 411 -14.08 2.77 -14.08
C ASP A 411 -12.67 3.20 -13.69
N GLY A 412 -12.16 4.31 -14.25
CA GLY A 412 -10.83 4.83 -13.93
C GLY A 412 -10.75 5.36 -12.50
N LYS A 413 -11.78 6.07 -12.03
CA LYS A 413 -11.85 6.55 -10.65
C LYS A 413 -12.07 5.41 -9.67
N LEU A 414 -12.88 4.41 -10.02
CA LEU A 414 -13.08 3.21 -9.20
C LEU A 414 -11.76 2.42 -9.06
N TRP A 415 -11.01 2.26 -10.16
CA TRP A 415 -9.67 1.66 -10.13
C TRP A 415 -8.72 2.42 -9.21
N HIS A 416 -8.73 3.76 -9.32
CA HIS A 416 -7.92 4.61 -8.46
C HIS A 416 -8.27 4.44 -6.98
N ALA A 417 -9.56 4.49 -6.63
CA ALA A 417 -10.04 4.28 -5.27
C ALA A 417 -9.66 2.89 -4.74
N LEU A 418 -9.79 1.84 -5.55
CA LEU A 418 -9.38 0.48 -5.21
C LEU A 418 -7.86 0.40 -4.93
N ALA A 419 -7.04 1.03 -5.77
CA ALA A 419 -5.59 1.07 -5.58
C ALA A 419 -5.19 1.83 -4.29
N LEU A 420 -5.97 2.84 -3.89
CA LEU A 420 -5.74 3.64 -2.68
C LEU A 420 -6.37 3.04 -1.42
N SER A 421 -7.30 2.09 -1.53
CA SER A 421 -7.89 1.41 -0.38
C SER A 421 -6.91 0.45 0.31
N ALA A 422 -5.90 -0.05 -0.42
CA ALA A 422 -4.90 -0.95 0.12
C ALA A 422 -3.74 -0.16 0.75
N PRO A 423 -3.51 -0.27 2.06
CA PRO A 423 -2.41 0.43 2.71
C PRO A 423 -1.06 -0.01 2.12
N VAL A 424 -0.16 0.96 2.00
CA VAL A 424 1.24 0.65 1.74
C VAL A 424 1.80 -0.07 2.96
N ASN A 425 2.42 -1.21 2.73
CA ASN A 425 2.90 -2.06 3.81
C ASN A 425 4.12 -1.39 4.49
N CYS A 426 3.85 -0.62 5.54
CA CYS A 426 4.88 0.08 6.31
C CYS A 426 5.63 -0.86 7.28
N ARG A 427 5.17 -2.09 7.44
CA ARG A 427 5.84 -3.10 8.25
C ARG A 427 6.63 -4.03 7.34
N ASP A 428 7.93 -4.09 7.56
CA ASP A 428 8.75 -5.15 6.95
C ASP A 428 8.43 -6.48 7.64
N PRO A 429 7.88 -7.46 6.92
CA PRO A 429 7.57 -8.77 7.50
C PRO A 429 8.81 -9.57 7.92
N LEU A 430 9.98 -9.14 7.50
CA LEU A 430 11.28 -9.70 7.87
C LEU A 430 12.05 -8.78 8.82
N GLY A 431 11.45 -7.63 9.18
CA GLY A 431 12.06 -6.64 10.05
C GLY A 431 12.16 -7.15 11.48
N HIS A 432 13.25 -6.76 12.14
CA HIS A 432 13.41 -6.95 13.57
C HIS A 432 12.67 -5.82 14.33
N PRO A 433 12.22 -6.05 15.58
CA PRO A 433 11.60 -4.99 16.40
C PRO A 433 12.44 -3.72 16.58
N ASP A 434 13.75 -3.87 16.54
CA ASP A 434 14.70 -2.78 16.71
C ASP A 434 15.11 -2.10 15.39
N ASP A 435 14.57 -2.57 14.26
CA ASP A 435 14.82 -1.96 12.95
C ASP A 435 14.19 -0.55 12.89
N PRO A 436 14.79 0.36 12.11
CA PRO A 436 14.24 1.68 11.90
C PRO A 436 12.82 1.62 11.31
N GLU A 437 12.00 2.57 11.72
CA GLU A 437 10.63 2.66 11.22
C GLU A 437 10.58 2.87 9.70
N ASN A 438 9.89 2.00 8.97
CA ASN A 438 9.67 2.18 7.54
C ASN A 438 8.54 3.20 7.30
N VAL A 439 8.84 4.26 6.55
CA VAL A 439 7.93 5.38 6.33
C VAL A 439 7.76 5.65 4.83
N ALA A 440 6.52 5.56 4.38
CA ALA A 440 6.08 5.97 3.04
C ALA A 440 5.36 7.33 3.14
N PRO A 441 6.08 8.47 3.18
CA PRO A 441 5.49 9.75 3.55
C PRO A 441 4.51 10.28 2.51
N LEU A 442 4.58 9.81 1.26
CA LEU A 442 3.62 10.15 0.21
C LEU A 442 2.23 9.55 0.52
N PHE A 443 2.18 8.36 1.13
CA PHE A 443 0.92 7.66 1.43
C PHE A 443 0.29 8.18 2.73
N SER A 444 0.18 9.48 2.84
CA SER A 444 -0.45 10.19 3.96
C SER A 444 -1.87 10.60 3.63
N GLN A 445 -2.78 10.54 4.59
CA GLN A 445 -4.20 10.85 4.39
C GLN A 445 -4.46 12.16 3.62
N PRO A 446 -3.77 13.30 3.90
CA PRO A 446 -4.03 14.52 3.14
C PRO A 446 -3.66 14.43 1.65
N VAL A 447 -2.64 13.62 1.30
CA VAL A 447 -2.27 13.36 -0.10
C VAL A 447 -3.25 12.40 -0.74
N LEU A 448 -3.67 11.33 -0.03
CA LEU A 448 -4.72 10.41 -0.47
C LEU A 448 -6.01 11.15 -0.86
N GLU A 449 -6.50 12.02 0.03
CA GLU A 449 -7.72 12.80 -0.20
C GLU A 449 -7.59 13.74 -1.40
N LEU A 450 -6.44 14.42 -1.54
CA LEU A 450 -6.19 15.26 -2.70
C LEU A 450 -6.22 14.43 -4.00
N CYS A 451 -5.50 13.30 -4.04
CA CYS A 451 -5.45 12.45 -5.22
C CYS A 451 -6.82 11.87 -5.60
N LEU A 452 -7.66 11.54 -4.61
CA LEU A 452 -9.04 11.10 -4.85
C LEU A 452 -9.90 12.22 -5.49
N ARG A 453 -9.69 13.48 -5.12
CA ARG A 453 -10.43 14.64 -5.68
C ARG A 453 -10.01 15.02 -7.09
N LEU A 454 -8.87 14.52 -7.57
CA LEU A 454 -8.41 14.80 -8.94
C LEU A 454 -9.03 13.80 -9.92
N PRO A 455 -9.76 14.24 -10.96
CA PRO A 455 -10.23 13.36 -12.03
C PRO A 455 -9.05 12.65 -12.72
N VAL A 456 -9.28 11.44 -13.23
CA VAL A 456 -8.22 10.65 -13.88
C VAL A 456 -7.63 11.39 -15.09
N HIS A 457 -8.44 12.09 -15.86
CA HIS A 457 -7.97 12.88 -17.02
C HIS A 457 -7.07 14.06 -16.61
N VAL A 458 -7.24 14.60 -15.40
CA VAL A 458 -6.33 15.61 -14.83
C VAL A 458 -5.02 14.96 -14.42
N LEU A 459 -5.08 13.80 -13.73
CA LEU A 459 -3.88 13.06 -13.32
C LEU A 459 -3.00 12.60 -14.50
N THR A 460 -3.58 12.47 -15.70
CA THR A 460 -2.91 12.00 -16.93
C THR A 460 -2.81 13.07 -18.02
N VAL A 461 -3.04 14.34 -17.70
CA VAL A 461 -3.08 15.45 -18.63
C VAL A 461 -1.79 15.58 -19.48
N GLY A 462 -1.95 15.85 -20.75
CA GLY A 462 -0.84 15.98 -21.71
C GLY A 462 -0.21 14.64 -22.10
N GLY A 463 -0.87 13.52 -21.82
CA GLY A 463 -0.40 12.19 -22.20
C GLY A 463 0.77 11.68 -21.35
N TRP A 464 0.84 12.11 -20.11
CA TRP A 464 1.84 11.67 -19.15
C TRP A 464 1.20 10.84 -18.03
N ASP A 465 1.88 9.78 -17.63
CA ASP A 465 1.60 9.13 -16.36
C ASP A 465 1.96 10.07 -15.20
N ARG A 466 1.19 10.11 -14.16
CA ARG A 466 1.48 10.91 -12.96
C ARG A 466 1.73 12.40 -13.28
N ALA A 467 0.98 12.95 -14.26
CA ALA A 467 1.25 14.26 -14.85
C ALA A 467 1.29 15.40 -13.82
N ILE A 468 0.35 15.41 -12.86
CA ILE A 468 0.28 16.48 -11.84
C ILE A 468 1.48 16.40 -10.89
N ALA A 469 1.89 15.21 -10.46
CA ALA A 469 3.07 15.07 -9.60
C ALA A 469 4.38 15.52 -10.32
N ARG A 470 4.51 15.20 -11.61
CA ARG A 470 5.63 15.68 -12.44
C ARG A 470 5.64 17.20 -12.55
N ARG A 471 4.49 17.83 -12.81
CA ARG A 471 4.37 19.30 -12.88
C ARG A 471 4.67 19.95 -11.53
N ALA A 472 4.15 19.39 -10.46
CA ALA A 472 4.29 19.91 -9.09
C ALA A 472 5.75 20.03 -8.63
N PHE A 473 6.62 19.14 -9.13
CA PHE A 473 8.03 19.08 -8.74
C PHE A 473 9.00 19.31 -9.92
N TYR A 474 8.49 19.86 -11.04
CA TYR A 474 9.30 20.06 -12.24
C TYR A 474 10.54 20.93 -12.01
N ALA A 475 10.43 21.96 -11.18
CA ALA A 475 11.52 22.88 -10.88
C ALA A 475 12.60 22.25 -9.98
N GLU A 476 12.22 21.33 -9.09
CA GLU A 476 13.09 20.69 -8.12
C GLU A 476 13.76 19.41 -8.63
N LEU A 477 13.18 18.79 -9.66
CA LEU A 477 13.67 17.54 -10.21
C LEU A 477 14.62 17.79 -11.40
N PRO A 478 15.68 16.96 -11.54
CA PRO A 478 16.46 16.95 -12.76
C PRO A 478 15.56 16.67 -13.98
N ARG A 479 15.79 17.40 -15.08
CA ARG A 479 14.97 17.24 -16.31
C ARG A 479 14.89 15.79 -16.78
N GLU A 480 15.99 15.05 -16.68
CA GLU A 480 16.06 13.63 -17.07
C GLU A 480 15.10 12.77 -16.24
N VAL A 481 14.85 13.09 -14.97
CA VAL A 481 13.91 12.40 -14.08
C VAL A 481 12.49 12.87 -14.35
N ALA A 482 12.26 14.18 -14.45
CA ALA A 482 10.94 14.76 -14.70
C ALA A 482 10.32 14.30 -16.03
N HIS A 483 11.14 14.11 -17.10
CA HIS A 483 10.70 13.64 -18.41
C HIS A 483 10.88 12.15 -18.64
N ARG A 484 11.27 11.39 -17.62
CA ARG A 484 11.52 9.96 -17.77
C ARG A 484 10.22 9.18 -18.00
N LYS A 485 10.12 8.57 -19.18
CA LYS A 485 8.94 7.74 -19.58
C LYS A 485 9.11 6.25 -19.22
N TYR A 486 10.31 5.82 -18.86
CA TYR A 486 10.62 4.43 -18.59
C TYR A 486 11.25 4.28 -17.22
N LYS A 487 10.76 3.34 -16.45
CA LYS A 487 11.39 2.89 -15.21
C LYS A 487 12.09 1.56 -15.49
N GLY A 488 13.27 1.36 -14.95
CA GLY A 488 13.92 0.07 -14.98
C GLY A 488 13.02 -1.00 -14.36
N THR A 489 13.03 -2.21 -14.89
CA THR A 489 12.33 -3.33 -14.29
C THR A 489 13.28 -4.13 -13.41
N ILE A 490 12.79 -4.66 -12.31
CA ILE A 490 13.57 -5.57 -11.44
C ILE A 490 13.50 -7.03 -11.95
N GLU A 491 13.00 -7.23 -13.16
CA GLU A 491 12.71 -8.55 -13.73
C GLU A 491 13.93 -9.46 -13.81
N ALA A 492 15.04 -8.94 -14.34
CA ALA A 492 16.29 -9.71 -14.44
C ALA A 492 16.81 -10.10 -13.06
N HIS A 493 16.67 -9.22 -12.07
CA HIS A 493 17.05 -9.49 -10.69
C HIS A 493 16.15 -10.57 -10.06
N ILE A 494 14.83 -10.46 -10.22
CA ILE A 494 13.87 -11.46 -9.74
C ILE A 494 14.14 -12.83 -10.37
N ARG A 495 14.37 -12.88 -11.69
CA ARG A 495 14.75 -14.13 -12.37
C ARG A 495 16.04 -14.72 -11.78
N GLY A 496 17.05 -13.89 -11.55
CA GLY A 496 18.30 -14.31 -10.93
C GLY A 496 18.10 -14.91 -9.53
N ILE A 497 17.23 -14.31 -8.71
CA ILE A 497 16.86 -14.86 -7.40
C ILE A 497 16.20 -16.24 -7.53
N ILE A 498 15.25 -16.40 -8.46
CA ILE A 498 14.56 -17.68 -8.69
C ILE A 498 15.57 -18.74 -9.17
N ASP A 499 16.44 -18.40 -10.13
CA ASP A 499 17.43 -19.31 -10.69
C ASP A 499 18.45 -19.78 -9.65
N SER A 500 18.92 -18.88 -8.80
CA SER A 500 19.83 -19.19 -7.70
C SER A 500 19.19 -20.10 -6.63
N ASN A 501 17.87 -20.13 -6.53
CA ASN A 501 17.11 -20.90 -5.54
C ASN A 501 16.20 -21.97 -6.18
N LEU A 502 16.44 -22.36 -7.44
CA LEU A 502 15.50 -23.16 -8.22
C LEU A 502 15.13 -24.50 -7.55
N THR A 503 16.09 -25.17 -6.92
CA THR A 503 15.83 -26.42 -6.17
C THR A 503 14.83 -26.16 -5.03
N PHE A 504 15.09 -25.13 -4.22
CA PHE A 504 14.21 -24.76 -3.11
C PHE A 504 12.81 -24.34 -3.60
N VAL A 505 12.73 -23.54 -4.66
CA VAL A 505 11.45 -23.12 -5.26
C VAL A 505 10.63 -24.32 -5.73
N ARG A 506 11.29 -25.31 -6.36
CA ARG A 506 10.64 -26.57 -6.77
C ARG A 506 10.15 -27.39 -5.59
N GLU A 507 10.99 -27.58 -4.58
CA GLU A 507 10.62 -28.29 -3.33
C GLU A 507 9.40 -27.66 -2.65
N MET A 508 9.34 -26.34 -2.64
CA MET A 508 8.25 -25.60 -2.01
C MET A 508 6.95 -25.69 -2.80
N LEU A 509 7.00 -25.45 -4.12
CA LEU A 509 5.81 -25.24 -4.93
C LEU A 509 5.24 -26.51 -5.53
N LEU A 510 6.07 -27.45 -6.05
CA LEU A 510 5.57 -28.64 -6.75
C LEU A 510 4.90 -29.68 -5.86
N GLY A 511 5.21 -29.70 -4.58
CA GLY A 511 4.55 -30.52 -3.56
C GLY A 511 3.75 -29.72 -2.55
N GLY A 512 3.47 -28.43 -2.86
CA GLY A 512 2.92 -27.49 -1.92
C GLY A 512 1.40 -27.57 -1.72
N ALA A 513 0.91 -26.92 -0.68
CA ALA A 513 -0.51 -26.88 -0.31
C ALA A 513 -1.37 -26.17 -1.37
N LEU A 514 -0.81 -25.21 -2.12
CA LEU A 514 -1.53 -24.52 -3.20
C LEU A 514 -1.91 -25.44 -4.36
N ILE A 515 -1.06 -26.44 -4.68
CA ILE A 515 -1.40 -27.47 -5.67
C ILE A 515 -2.41 -28.45 -5.10
N GLN A 516 -2.27 -28.87 -3.83
CA GLN A 516 -3.19 -29.78 -3.17
C GLN A 516 -4.59 -29.17 -3.04
N ALA A 517 -4.69 -27.84 -2.89
CA ALA A 517 -5.94 -27.10 -2.82
C ALA A 517 -6.49 -26.66 -4.20
N ASP A 518 -5.94 -27.21 -5.30
CA ASP A 518 -6.36 -26.88 -6.68
C ASP A 518 -6.30 -25.39 -7.06
N VAL A 519 -5.47 -24.59 -6.37
CA VAL A 519 -5.29 -23.17 -6.66
C VAL A 519 -4.35 -22.95 -7.86
N VAL A 520 -3.23 -23.70 -7.92
CA VAL A 520 -2.19 -23.57 -8.93
C VAL A 520 -2.26 -24.72 -9.91
N ASP A 521 -2.06 -24.43 -11.22
CA ASP A 521 -1.95 -25.47 -12.24
C ASP A 521 -0.55 -26.12 -12.20
N PRO A 522 -0.45 -27.42 -11.80
CA PRO A 522 0.82 -28.08 -11.65
C PRO A 522 1.57 -28.29 -12.99
N LYS A 523 0.84 -28.36 -14.12
CA LYS A 523 1.43 -28.53 -15.45
C LYS A 523 2.08 -27.24 -15.92
N GLU A 524 1.38 -26.13 -15.80
CA GLU A 524 1.91 -24.81 -16.17
C GLU A 524 3.07 -24.40 -15.26
N LEU A 525 2.95 -24.61 -13.95
CA LEU A 525 4.03 -24.37 -13.01
C LEU A 525 5.27 -25.20 -13.34
N SER A 526 5.12 -26.50 -13.60
CA SER A 526 6.22 -27.39 -13.96
C SER A 526 6.92 -26.95 -15.26
N LYS A 527 6.19 -26.51 -16.27
CA LYS A 527 6.76 -25.98 -17.52
C LYS A 527 7.66 -24.76 -17.24
N VAL A 528 7.17 -23.80 -16.48
CA VAL A 528 7.91 -22.57 -16.17
C VAL A 528 9.16 -22.88 -15.31
N LEU A 529 9.03 -23.76 -14.32
CA LEU A 529 10.14 -24.15 -13.46
C LEU A 529 11.15 -25.10 -14.15
N SER A 530 10.78 -25.77 -15.25
CA SER A 530 11.73 -26.61 -16.02
C SER A 530 12.69 -25.80 -16.90
N GLY A 531 12.47 -24.49 -17.06
CA GLY A 531 13.25 -23.65 -17.96
C GLY A 531 12.90 -23.80 -19.44
N LYS A 532 11.89 -24.64 -19.79
CA LYS A 532 11.41 -24.84 -21.18
C LYS A 532 10.67 -23.64 -21.75
N VAL A 533 10.16 -22.78 -20.89
CA VAL A 533 9.47 -21.53 -21.24
C VAL A 533 10.26 -20.37 -20.67
N ILE A 534 10.49 -19.33 -21.47
CA ILE A 534 11.12 -18.09 -21.00
C ILE A 534 10.23 -17.50 -19.90
N ARG A 535 10.81 -17.30 -18.71
CA ARG A 535 10.08 -16.64 -17.62
C ARG A 535 9.90 -15.18 -17.98
N THR A 536 8.64 -14.78 -18.18
CA THR A 536 8.25 -13.38 -18.35
C THR A 536 8.26 -12.67 -17.00
N GLN A 537 8.18 -11.36 -16.99
CA GLN A 537 8.06 -10.58 -15.75
C GLN A 537 6.87 -11.04 -14.89
N SER A 538 5.73 -11.26 -15.53
CA SER A 538 4.52 -11.74 -14.88
C SER A 538 4.76 -13.07 -14.17
N ASN A 539 5.30 -14.07 -14.85
CA ASN A 539 5.55 -15.40 -14.27
C ASN A 539 6.57 -15.36 -13.13
N ALA A 540 7.61 -14.53 -13.25
CA ALA A 540 8.66 -14.46 -12.23
C ALA A 540 8.13 -13.83 -10.93
N THR A 541 7.34 -12.76 -11.02
CA THR A 541 6.69 -12.14 -9.87
C THR A 541 5.66 -13.10 -9.25
N GLU A 542 4.85 -13.76 -10.08
CA GLU A 542 3.85 -14.73 -9.61
C GLU A 542 4.50 -15.92 -8.87
N ILE A 543 5.63 -16.46 -9.36
CA ILE A 543 6.37 -17.51 -8.66
C ILE A 543 6.80 -17.06 -7.26
N LEU A 544 7.31 -15.83 -7.11
CA LEU A 544 7.70 -15.33 -5.79
C LEU A 544 6.48 -15.12 -4.87
N ASP A 545 5.37 -14.62 -5.40
CA ASP A 545 4.15 -14.45 -4.61
C ASP A 545 3.58 -15.81 -4.14
N LEU A 546 3.55 -16.81 -5.03
CA LEU A 546 3.16 -18.17 -4.68
C LEU A 546 4.11 -18.80 -3.66
N LEU A 547 5.42 -18.55 -3.79
CA LEU A 547 6.42 -19.04 -2.84
C LEU A 547 6.22 -18.41 -1.46
N GLY A 548 5.95 -17.10 -1.38
CA GLY A 548 5.62 -16.42 -0.13
C GLY A 548 4.35 -16.97 0.51
N THR A 549 3.34 -17.25 -0.31
CA THR A 549 2.10 -17.87 0.15
C THR A 549 2.32 -19.28 0.69
N GLU A 550 3.12 -20.09 -0.01
CA GLU A 550 3.44 -21.46 0.42
C GLU A 550 4.28 -21.48 1.71
N ALA A 551 5.23 -20.54 1.86
CA ALA A 551 6.00 -20.39 3.10
C ALA A 551 5.09 -20.01 4.26
N TRP A 552 4.13 -19.10 4.04
CA TRP A 552 3.12 -18.70 5.01
C TRP A 552 2.20 -19.88 5.40
N LEU A 553 1.71 -20.65 4.44
CA LEU A 553 0.92 -21.86 4.68
C LEU A 553 1.66 -22.87 5.56
N ARG A 554 2.94 -23.15 5.26
CA ARG A 554 3.79 -24.05 6.07
C ARG A 554 4.00 -23.53 7.49
N ARG A 555 4.13 -22.20 7.66
CA ARG A 555 4.27 -21.59 8.99
C ARG A 555 3.06 -21.89 9.87
N TRP A 556 1.86 -21.81 9.32
CA TRP A 556 0.62 -22.11 10.06
C TRP A 556 0.36 -23.61 10.20
N SER A 557 0.72 -24.45 9.21
CA SER A 557 0.58 -25.91 9.24
C SER A 557 1.44 -26.55 10.34
N ASN A 558 2.66 -26.08 10.54
CA ASN A 558 3.58 -26.62 11.55
C ASN A 558 3.11 -26.37 13.01
N GLN A 559 2.04 -25.63 13.22
CA GLN A 559 1.45 -25.37 14.52
C GLN A 559 0.25 -26.27 14.86
N GLY A 560 0.05 -27.38 14.15
CA GLY A 560 -0.98 -28.38 14.45
C GLY A 560 -2.20 -28.33 13.53
N TRP A 561 -2.05 -27.70 12.32
CA TRP A 561 -3.10 -27.69 11.32
C TRP A 561 -3.43 -29.10 10.81
N ARG A 562 -4.72 -29.49 10.84
CA ARG A 562 -5.26 -30.60 10.06
C ARG A 562 -6.06 -30.01 8.90
N ALA A 563 -5.80 -30.44 7.67
CA ALA A 563 -6.69 -30.14 6.56
C ALA A 563 -8.10 -30.56 6.94
N ALA A 564 -9.05 -29.64 6.94
CA ALA A 564 -10.45 -30.00 6.98
C ALA A 564 -10.72 -30.78 5.68
N ALA A 565 -11.07 -32.06 5.84
CA ALA A 565 -11.42 -32.98 4.76
C ALA A 565 -12.72 -32.56 4.06
#